data_c93beedde04dee7e0490864813d45b50
#
_entry.id   c93beedde04dee7e0490864813d45b50
#
_cell.length_a   1.000
_cell.length_b   1.000
_cell.length_c   1.000
_cell.angle_alpha   90.00
_cell.angle_beta   90.00
_cell.angle_gamma   90.00
#
_symmetry.space_group_name_H-M   'P 1'
#
loop_
_entity.id
_entity.type
_entity.pdbx_description
1 polymer ?
#
loop_
_entity_poly.entity_id
_entity_poly.type
_entity_poly.pdbx_seq_one_letter_code
_entity_poly.pdbx_strand_id
1 'polypeptide(L)'
;SIVHARSRAPAWSCLLATKLTGRKFVTTFHGTYNFKNNLKKFYNSIMTRSDLIIAGSNFIFSHIKQNYSKYLNNKKKLLVIFRGINVDYFDPTTKFESDEKKLLTIWNIEKDKKIILLPGRLTSWKGQEVFIEAINLVNIELGYEAFYAVILGSDQGRDLYKKKLVRLTEQ
;
A
#
# COMPACT_ATOMS: atom_id res chain seq x y z
N SER A 1 23.32 -5.33 17.84
CA SER A 1 22.29 -4.54 17.16
C SER A 1 22.06 -5.02 15.73
N ILE A 2 20.85 -4.82 15.19
CA ILE A 2 20.41 -5.21 13.85
C ILE A 2 20.13 -3.94 13.07
N VAL A 3 20.50 -3.91 11.80
CA VAL A 3 20.15 -2.83 10.86
C VAL A 3 19.05 -3.34 9.95
N HIS A 4 17.92 -2.63 9.89
CA HIS A 4 16.75 -3.03 9.14
C HIS A 4 16.36 -1.98 8.10
N ALA A 5 16.45 -2.31 6.81
CA ALA A 5 15.99 -1.46 5.73
C ALA A 5 14.63 -1.91 5.19
N ARG A 6 13.72 -0.95 5.06
CA ARG A 6 12.35 -1.17 4.59
C ARG A 6 12.09 -0.57 3.19
N SER A 7 13.12 -0.02 2.56
CA SER A 7 13.05 0.48 1.19
C SER A 7 14.42 0.43 0.51
N ARG A 8 14.42 0.54 -0.82
CA ARG A 8 15.60 0.31 -1.68
C ARG A 8 16.71 1.34 -1.48
N ALA A 9 16.38 2.63 -1.44
CA ALA A 9 17.39 3.67 -1.35
C ALA A 9 18.22 3.57 -0.05
N PRO A 10 17.62 3.55 1.15
CA PRO A 10 18.39 3.39 2.38
C PRO A 10 19.05 2.01 2.49
N ALA A 11 18.56 0.97 1.79
CA ALA A 11 19.17 -0.35 1.87
C ALA A 11 20.62 -0.38 1.34
N TRP A 12 20.97 0.48 0.39
CA TRP A 12 22.35 0.61 -0.10
C TRP A 12 23.29 1.13 0.99
N SER A 13 22.90 2.19 1.69
CA SER A 13 23.70 2.72 2.82
C SER A 13 23.74 1.74 3.99
N CYS A 14 22.61 1.07 4.28
CA CYS A 14 22.56 0.04 5.32
C CYS A 14 23.48 -1.15 5.01
N LEU A 15 23.54 -1.62 3.75
CA LEU A 15 24.45 -2.69 3.36
C LEU A 15 25.91 -2.30 3.61
N LEU A 16 26.30 -1.07 3.23
CA LEU A 16 27.65 -0.58 3.45
C LEU A 16 27.97 -0.51 4.95
N ALA A 17 27.10 0.13 5.71
CA ALA A 17 27.26 0.28 7.17
C ALA A 17 27.37 -1.08 7.88
N THR A 18 26.56 -2.07 7.51
CA THR A 18 26.61 -3.41 8.13
C THR A 18 27.87 -4.19 7.77
N LYS A 19 28.39 -4.01 6.55
CA LYS A 19 29.69 -4.59 6.15
C LYS A 19 30.85 -4.01 6.96
N LEU A 20 30.84 -2.69 7.20
CA LEU A 20 31.90 -2.01 7.95
C LEU A 20 31.84 -2.32 9.45
N THR A 21 30.67 -2.57 9.99
CA THR A 21 30.45 -2.74 11.45
C THR A 21 30.22 -4.19 11.88
N GLY A 22 30.19 -5.15 10.95
CA GLY A 22 29.89 -6.56 11.25
C GLY A 22 28.47 -6.83 11.77
N ARG A 23 27.52 -5.86 11.60
CA ARG A 23 26.17 -5.99 12.11
C ARG A 23 25.28 -6.78 11.16
N LYS A 24 24.25 -7.44 11.70
CA LYS A 24 23.26 -8.16 10.90
C LYS A 24 22.37 -7.21 10.11
N PHE A 25 22.10 -7.56 8.87
CA PHE A 25 21.28 -6.79 7.95
C PHE A 25 19.95 -7.50 7.65
N VAL A 26 18.85 -6.80 7.83
CA VAL A 26 17.50 -7.29 7.54
C VAL A 26 16.83 -6.38 6.53
N THR A 27 16.06 -6.95 5.61
CA THR A 27 15.25 -6.17 4.67
C THR A 27 13.81 -6.66 4.66
N THR A 28 12.86 -5.74 4.44
CA THR A 28 11.45 -6.10 4.23
C THR A 28 10.96 -5.58 2.89
N PHE A 29 10.46 -6.49 2.06
CA PHE A 29 9.74 -6.16 0.84
C PHE A 29 8.29 -5.82 1.17
N HIS A 30 7.88 -4.58 0.89
CA HIS A 30 6.51 -4.10 1.10
C HIS A 30 5.64 -4.14 -0.15
N GLY A 31 6.21 -4.46 -1.29
CA GLY A 31 5.53 -4.53 -2.58
C GLY A 31 6.43 -5.13 -3.65
N THR A 32 5.90 -5.29 -4.85
CA THR A 32 6.69 -5.70 -6.00
C THR A 32 7.62 -4.57 -6.44
N TYR A 33 8.88 -4.89 -6.65
CA TYR A 33 9.83 -3.93 -7.22
C TYR A 33 9.99 -4.22 -8.71
N ASN A 34 9.02 -3.73 -9.49
CA ASN A 34 9.03 -3.91 -10.93
C ASN A 34 10.24 -3.21 -11.57
N PHE A 35 10.75 -3.78 -12.65
CA PHE A 35 11.90 -3.28 -13.38
C PHE A 35 11.64 -3.40 -14.88
N LYS A 36 12.04 -2.35 -15.62
CA LYS A 36 11.95 -2.31 -17.09
C LYS A 36 13.27 -2.74 -17.76
N ASN A 37 14.39 -2.71 -17.02
CA ASN A 37 15.72 -3.04 -17.53
C ASN A 37 16.61 -3.67 -16.44
N ASN A 38 17.75 -4.21 -16.85
CA ASN A 38 18.68 -4.90 -15.96
C ASN A 38 19.32 -3.98 -14.91
N LEU A 39 19.56 -2.70 -15.21
CA LEU A 39 20.08 -1.74 -14.24
C LEU A 39 19.11 -1.52 -13.09
N LYS A 40 17.83 -1.34 -13.41
CA LYS A 40 16.78 -1.20 -12.38
C LYS A 40 16.61 -2.49 -11.59
N LYS A 41 16.72 -3.66 -12.25
CA LYS A 41 16.71 -4.96 -11.58
C LYS A 41 17.88 -5.08 -10.59
N PHE A 42 19.08 -4.70 -11.02
CA PHE A 42 20.25 -4.66 -10.14
C PHE A 42 20.07 -3.70 -8.96
N TYR A 43 19.60 -2.47 -9.21
CA TYR A 43 19.29 -1.53 -8.14
C TYR A 43 18.29 -2.09 -7.12
N ASN A 44 17.22 -2.71 -7.60
CA ASN A 44 16.20 -3.31 -6.72
C ASN A 44 16.74 -4.53 -5.95
N SER A 45 17.72 -5.25 -6.50
CA SER A 45 18.30 -6.46 -5.88
C SER A 45 18.98 -6.21 -4.54
N ILE A 46 19.24 -4.95 -4.19
CA ILE A 46 19.77 -4.58 -2.87
C ILE A 46 18.95 -5.18 -1.73
N MET A 47 17.64 -5.24 -1.91
CA MET A 47 16.70 -5.76 -0.92
C MET A 47 16.85 -7.27 -0.69
N THR A 48 17.56 -7.98 -1.59
CA THR A 48 17.89 -9.41 -1.44
C THR A 48 19.32 -9.66 -0.95
N ARG A 49 20.07 -8.60 -0.62
CA ARG A 49 21.47 -8.71 -0.19
C ARG A 49 21.64 -8.77 1.33
N SER A 50 20.56 -8.77 2.09
CA SER A 50 20.53 -8.90 3.55
C SER A 50 20.72 -10.34 4.02
N ASP A 51 21.04 -10.53 5.30
CA ASP A 51 21.10 -11.84 5.94
C ASP A 51 19.71 -12.48 6.06
N LEU A 52 18.69 -11.65 6.34
CA LEU A 52 17.28 -12.04 6.42
C LEU A 52 16.43 -11.13 5.54
N ILE A 53 15.64 -11.75 4.68
CA ILE A 53 14.70 -11.10 3.78
C ILE A 53 13.28 -11.43 4.25
N ILE A 54 12.50 -10.41 4.55
CA ILE A 54 11.10 -10.55 4.96
C ILE A 54 10.20 -10.18 3.79
N ALA A 55 9.33 -11.08 3.40
CA ALA A 55 8.23 -10.84 2.47
C ALA A 55 6.94 -10.59 3.25
N GLY A 56 6.24 -9.48 2.97
CA GLY A 56 5.01 -9.10 3.68
C GLY A 56 3.77 -9.93 3.30
N SER A 57 3.90 -10.85 2.33
CA SER A 57 2.84 -11.78 1.89
C SER A 57 3.43 -12.91 1.06
N ASN A 58 2.63 -13.99 0.85
CA ASN A 58 3.01 -15.10 -0.04
C ASN A 58 3.19 -14.62 -1.49
N PHE A 59 2.40 -13.66 -1.94
CA PHE A 59 2.55 -13.05 -3.26
C PHE A 59 3.93 -12.38 -3.42
N ILE A 60 4.35 -11.60 -2.43
CA ILE A 60 5.68 -10.95 -2.44
C ILE A 60 6.80 -12.00 -2.35
N PHE A 61 6.63 -13.05 -1.57
CA PHE A 61 7.58 -14.16 -1.49
C PHE A 61 7.79 -14.81 -2.87
N SER A 62 6.69 -15.14 -3.56
CA SER A 62 6.74 -15.71 -4.91
C SER A 62 7.37 -14.75 -5.92
N HIS A 63 7.03 -13.47 -5.85
CA HIS A 63 7.65 -12.43 -6.68
C HIS A 63 9.18 -12.36 -6.49
N ILE A 64 9.66 -12.44 -5.24
CA ILE A 64 11.10 -12.44 -4.95
C ILE A 64 11.76 -13.69 -5.55
N LYS A 65 11.18 -14.86 -5.36
CA LYS A 65 11.71 -16.12 -5.91
C LYS A 65 11.77 -16.10 -7.43
N GLN A 66 10.74 -15.64 -8.10
CA GLN A 66 10.68 -15.59 -9.57
C GLN A 66 11.65 -14.57 -10.18
N ASN A 67 11.75 -13.38 -9.58
CA ASN A 67 12.43 -12.27 -10.21
C ASN A 67 13.86 -12.05 -9.71
N TYR A 68 14.18 -12.52 -8.49
CA TYR A 68 15.45 -12.24 -7.81
C TYR A 68 16.21 -13.50 -7.36
N SER A 69 15.81 -14.69 -7.83
CA SER A 69 16.43 -15.98 -7.44
C SER A 69 17.95 -15.99 -7.55
N LYS A 70 18.51 -15.41 -8.62
CA LYS A 70 19.96 -15.33 -8.82
C LYS A 70 20.73 -14.55 -7.75
N TYR A 71 20.05 -13.73 -6.95
CA TYR A 71 20.62 -12.97 -5.83
C TYR A 71 20.40 -13.65 -4.47
N LEU A 72 19.58 -14.70 -4.45
CA LEU A 72 19.38 -15.54 -3.28
C LEU A 72 20.44 -16.63 -3.25
N ASN A 73 20.98 -16.92 -2.08
CA ASN A 73 21.90 -18.03 -1.86
C ASN A 73 21.49 -18.80 -0.61
N ASN A 74 22.04 -19.99 -0.41
CA ASN A 74 21.67 -20.89 0.70
C ASN A 74 21.98 -20.31 2.11
N LYS A 75 22.77 -19.24 2.20
CA LYS A 75 23.10 -18.58 3.47
C LYS A 75 22.05 -17.52 3.87
N LYS A 76 21.16 -17.14 2.96
CA LYS A 76 20.14 -16.11 3.19
C LYS A 76 18.79 -16.74 3.50
N LYS A 77 18.12 -16.22 4.52
CA LYS A 77 16.77 -16.65 4.87
C LYS A 77 15.76 -15.71 4.22
N LEU A 78 14.83 -16.28 3.46
CA LEU A 78 13.65 -15.60 2.95
C LEU A 78 12.43 -16.15 3.69
N LEU A 79 11.75 -15.29 4.45
CA LEU A 79 10.59 -15.65 5.26
C LEU A 79 9.38 -14.81 4.89
N VAL A 80 8.20 -15.38 5.04
CA VAL A 80 6.93 -14.63 5.02
C VAL A 80 6.61 -14.22 6.45
N ILE A 81 6.49 -12.93 6.69
CA ILE A 81 5.99 -12.37 7.94
C ILE A 81 4.90 -11.37 7.58
N PHE A 82 3.64 -11.74 7.83
CA PHE A 82 2.50 -10.86 7.58
C PHE A 82 2.56 -9.64 8.49
N ARG A 83 1.96 -8.54 8.03
CA ARG A 83 1.82 -7.35 8.87
C ARG A 83 0.77 -7.60 9.93
N GLY A 84 1.12 -7.25 11.17
CA GLY A 84 0.16 -7.22 12.27
C GLY A 84 -0.65 -5.93 12.29
N ILE A 85 -1.82 -6.02 12.91
CA ILE A 85 -2.66 -4.89 13.30
C ILE A 85 -3.01 -5.05 14.79
N ASN A 86 -3.45 -3.98 15.42
CA ASN A 86 -4.03 -4.08 16.74
C ASN A 86 -5.46 -4.63 16.61
N VAL A 87 -5.63 -5.91 16.86
CA VAL A 87 -6.92 -6.62 16.69
C VAL A 87 -7.97 -6.14 17.70
N ASP A 88 -7.56 -5.72 18.89
CA ASP A 88 -8.48 -5.21 19.91
C ASP A 88 -9.04 -3.84 19.51
N TYR A 89 -8.21 -3.00 18.90
CA TYR A 89 -8.62 -1.69 18.39
C TYR A 89 -9.50 -1.80 17.13
N PHE A 90 -9.20 -2.76 16.24
CA PHE A 90 -9.96 -2.99 15.00
C PHE A 90 -10.99 -4.10 15.13
N ASP A 91 -11.43 -4.41 16.34
CA ASP A 91 -12.50 -5.37 16.59
C ASP A 91 -13.83 -4.82 16.01
N PRO A 92 -14.46 -5.54 15.06
CA PRO A 92 -15.73 -5.12 14.46
C PRO A 92 -16.88 -5.06 15.46
N THR A 93 -16.74 -5.68 16.63
CA THR A 93 -17.75 -5.61 17.71
C THR A 93 -17.62 -4.32 18.52
N THR A 94 -16.48 -3.62 18.44
CA THR A 94 -16.29 -2.33 19.12
C THR A 94 -17.09 -1.25 18.41
N LYS A 95 -18.04 -0.63 19.13
CA LYS A 95 -18.86 0.45 18.60
C LYS A 95 -18.19 1.79 18.80
N PHE A 96 -17.94 2.49 17.72
CA PHE A 96 -17.40 3.86 17.69
C PHE A 96 -18.50 4.88 17.35
N GLU A 97 -19.67 4.75 17.96
CA GLU A 97 -20.88 5.54 17.61
C GLU A 97 -20.66 7.06 17.60
N SER A 98 -19.83 7.58 18.51
CA SER A 98 -19.53 9.02 18.56
C SER A 98 -18.67 9.47 17.38
N ASP A 99 -17.73 8.65 16.95
CA ASP A 99 -16.82 8.98 15.87
C ASP A 99 -17.49 8.74 14.51
N GLU A 100 -18.33 7.71 14.40
CA GLU A 100 -19.20 7.48 13.24
C GLU A 100 -20.11 8.67 12.99
N LYS A 101 -20.85 9.14 14.01
CA LYS A 101 -21.71 10.32 13.90
C LYS A 101 -20.94 11.57 13.44
N LYS A 102 -19.76 11.80 13.99
CA LYS A 102 -18.88 12.92 13.56
C LYS A 102 -18.49 12.83 12.09
N LEU A 103 -18.08 11.63 11.63
CA LEU A 103 -17.69 11.42 10.24
C LEU A 103 -18.87 11.62 9.29
N LEU A 104 -20.03 11.06 9.58
CA LEU A 104 -21.23 11.23 8.77
C LEU A 104 -21.62 12.72 8.66
N THR A 105 -21.55 13.46 9.78
CA THR A 105 -21.79 14.91 9.78
C THR A 105 -20.78 15.66 8.92
N ILE A 106 -19.49 15.38 9.07
CA ILE A 106 -18.41 16.03 8.28
C ILE A 106 -18.58 15.76 6.77
N TRP A 107 -19.00 14.54 6.43
CA TRP A 107 -19.21 14.13 5.03
C TRP A 107 -20.59 14.48 4.48
N ASN A 108 -21.46 15.05 5.31
CA ASN A 108 -22.85 15.35 4.96
C ASN A 108 -23.59 14.12 4.42
N ILE A 109 -23.43 12.99 5.10
CA ILE A 109 -24.05 11.70 4.74
C ILE A 109 -25.17 11.37 5.73
N GLU A 110 -26.31 10.98 5.21
CA GLU A 110 -27.45 10.50 6.00
C GLU A 110 -27.11 9.16 6.67
N LYS A 111 -27.57 8.99 7.93
CA LYS A 111 -27.19 7.86 8.78
C LYS A 111 -27.48 6.48 8.20
N ASP A 112 -28.59 6.36 7.49
CA ASP A 112 -29.08 5.05 6.99
C ASP A 112 -28.63 4.72 5.57
N LYS A 113 -27.81 5.57 4.96
CA LYS A 113 -27.29 5.35 3.62
C LYS A 113 -26.08 4.41 3.63
N LYS A 114 -26.01 3.56 2.63
CA LYS A 114 -24.83 2.72 2.40
C LYS A 114 -23.65 3.56 1.92
N ILE A 115 -22.44 3.23 2.39
CA ILE A 115 -21.21 3.92 2.00
C ILE A 115 -20.30 2.94 1.27
N ILE A 116 -19.86 3.31 0.07
CA ILE A 116 -18.81 2.62 -0.67
C ILE A 116 -17.53 3.43 -0.53
N LEU A 117 -16.54 2.91 0.18
CA LEU A 117 -15.31 3.64 0.53
C LEU A 117 -14.10 3.13 -0.25
N LEU A 118 -13.39 4.04 -0.93
CA LEU A 118 -12.06 3.78 -1.51
C LEU A 118 -10.99 4.56 -0.74
N PRO A 119 -10.33 3.94 0.27
CA PRO A 119 -9.25 4.59 1.01
C PRO A 119 -7.92 4.46 0.27
N GLY A 120 -7.19 5.57 0.13
CA GLY A 120 -5.86 5.55 -0.47
C GLY A 120 -5.38 6.91 -0.94
N ARG A 121 -4.06 7.09 -1.02
CA ARG A 121 -3.48 8.30 -1.58
C ARG A 121 -4.01 8.57 -2.99
N LEU A 122 -4.27 9.83 -3.32
CA LEU A 122 -4.72 10.21 -4.66
C LEU A 122 -3.56 10.07 -5.65
N THR A 123 -3.54 8.96 -6.36
CA THR A 123 -2.53 8.61 -7.37
C THR A 123 -3.17 7.70 -8.42
N SER A 124 -2.85 7.88 -9.69
CA SER A 124 -3.46 7.16 -10.83
C SER A 124 -3.43 5.63 -10.69
N TRP A 125 -2.39 5.08 -10.04
CA TRP A 125 -2.27 3.63 -9.85
C TRP A 125 -3.11 3.06 -8.69
N LYS A 126 -3.84 3.91 -7.95
CA LYS A 126 -4.77 3.49 -6.88
C LYS A 126 -6.19 3.27 -7.37
N GLY A 127 -6.46 3.54 -8.65
CA GLY A 127 -7.71 3.19 -9.28
C GLY A 127 -8.89 4.12 -8.99
N GLN A 128 -8.65 5.36 -8.51
CA GLN A 128 -9.74 6.31 -8.23
C GLN A 128 -10.58 6.62 -9.47
N GLU A 129 -9.95 6.73 -10.66
CA GLU A 129 -10.67 6.96 -11.91
C GLU A 129 -11.61 5.80 -12.23
N VAL A 130 -11.10 4.56 -12.15
CA VAL A 130 -11.90 3.33 -12.34
C VAL A 130 -13.03 3.24 -11.32
N PHE A 131 -12.77 3.65 -10.07
CA PHE A 131 -13.80 3.69 -9.03
C PHE A 131 -14.93 4.66 -9.40
N ILE A 132 -14.61 5.88 -9.85
CA ILE A 132 -15.62 6.88 -10.26
C ILE A 132 -16.44 6.34 -11.43
N GLU A 133 -15.79 5.78 -12.46
CA GLU A 133 -16.47 5.17 -13.61
C GLU A 133 -17.42 4.03 -13.19
N ALA A 134 -16.95 3.15 -12.31
CA ALA A 134 -17.77 2.04 -11.78
C ALA A 134 -18.97 2.54 -10.96
N ILE A 135 -18.78 3.55 -10.12
CA ILE A 135 -19.85 4.18 -9.35
C ILE A 135 -20.90 4.81 -10.28
N ASN A 136 -20.47 5.48 -11.34
CA ASN A 136 -21.40 6.05 -12.32
C ASN A 136 -22.28 4.98 -12.99
N LEU A 137 -21.69 3.85 -13.39
CA LEU A 137 -22.46 2.72 -13.95
C LEU A 137 -23.47 2.16 -12.94
N VAL A 138 -23.09 2.01 -11.68
CA VAL A 138 -23.99 1.52 -10.62
C VAL A 138 -25.12 2.54 -10.35
N ASN A 139 -24.83 3.83 -10.38
CA ASN A 139 -25.85 4.88 -10.23
C ASN A 139 -26.89 4.87 -11.36
N ILE A 140 -26.49 4.55 -12.58
CA ILE A 140 -27.41 4.41 -13.72
C ILE A 140 -28.40 3.26 -13.47
N GLU A 141 -27.94 2.15 -12.87
CA GLU A 141 -28.79 0.98 -12.62
C GLU A 141 -29.65 1.11 -11.36
N LEU A 142 -29.09 1.64 -10.25
CA LEU A 142 -29.73 1.65 -8.92
C LEU A 142 -30.33 3.00 -8.53
N GLY A 143 -29.99 4.06 -9.23
CA GLY A 143 -30.33 5.44 -8.87
C GLY A 143 -29.30 6.10 -7.94
N TYR A 144 -29.18 7.44 -8.07
CA TYR A 144 -28.16 8.24 -7.38
C TYR A 144 -28.33 8.33 -5.85
N GLU A 145 -29.47 7.95 -5.34
CA GLU A 145 -29.75 8.02 -3.90
C GLU A 145 -29.52 6.70 -3.15
N ALA A 146 -29.12 5.62 -3.87
CA ALA A 146 -28.98 4.29 -3.26
C ALA A 146 -27.83 4.20 -2.26
N PHE A 147 -26.77 5.01 -2.44
CA PHE A 147 -25.56 4.96 -1.61
C PHE A 147 -24.71 6.22 -1.77
N TYR A 148 -23.73 6.39 -0.87
CA TYR A 148 -22.66 7.37 -1.01
C TYR A 148 -21.34 6.72 -1.40
N ALA A 149 -20.64 7.30 -2.37
CA ALA A 149 -19.28 6.89 -2.74
C ALA A 149 -18.27 7.88 -2.16
N VAL A 150 -17.30 7.39 -1.38
CA VAL A 150 -16.32 8.22 -0.69
C VAL A 150 -14.92 7.83 -1.10
N ILE A 151 -14.14 8.79 -1.63
CA ILE A 151 -12.71 8.63 -1.87
C ILE A 151 -11.96 9.32 -0.74
N LEU A 152 -11.27 8.55 0.09
CA LEU A 152 -10.56 9.04 1.27
C LEU A 152 -9.05 8.96 1.08
N GLY A 153 -8.37 10.12 1.08
CA GLY A 153 -6.91 10.15 1.05
C GLY A 153 -6.30 11.50 0.73
N SER A 154 -5.01 11.63 1.00
CA SER A 154 -4.25 12.84 0.68
C SER A 154 -3.75 12.81 -0.76
N ASP A 155 -3.77 13.97 -1.39
CA ASP A 155 -3.16 14.20 -2.72
C ASP A 155 -1.62 14.33 -2.63
N GLN A 156 -1.07 14.59 -1.46
CA GLN A 156 0.36 14.79 -1.25
C GLN A 156 0.96 15.83 -2.21
N GLY A 157 0.25 16.94 -2.46
CA GLY A 157 0.64 18.00 -3.39
C GLY A 157 0.43 17.68 -4.87
N ARG A 158 -0.42 16.68 -5.20
CA ARG A 158 -0.79 16.33 -6.58
C ARG A 158 -2.09 17.01 -7.01
N ASP A 159 -2.14 18.32 -6.92
CA ASP A 159 -3.32 19.15 -7.17
C ASP A 159 -3.96 18.87 -8.54
N LEU A 160 -3.16 18.67 -9.58
CA LEU A 160 -3.66 18.37 -10.93
C LEU A 160 -4.45 17.06 -10.97
N TYR A 161 -4.00 16.03 -10.27
CA TYR A 161 -4.71 14.76 -10.22
C TYR A 161 -6.00 14.87 -9.40
N LYS A 162 -5.96 15.58 -8.27
CA LYS A 162 -7.16 15.87 -7.47
C LYS A 162 -8.21 16.62 -8.31
N LYS A 163 -7.80 17.70 -9.00
CA LYS A 163 -8.69 18.46 -9.89
C LYS A 163 -9.29 17.59 -11.02
N LYS A 164 -8.50 16.65 -11.57
CA LYS A 164 -8.99 15.69 -12.55
C LYS A 164 -10.11 14.82 -11.95
N LEU A 165 -9.90 14.27 -10.76
CA LEU A 165 -10.91 13.44 -10.10
C LEU A 165 -12.19 14.22 -9.80
N VAL A 166 -12.10 15.46 -9.30
CA VAL A 166 -13.28 16.33 -9.07
C VAL A 166 -14.07 16.51 -10.35
N ARG A 167 -13.42 16.84 -11.47
CA ARG A 167 -14.11 16.99 -12.76
C ARG A 167 -14.82 15.72 -13.22
N LEU A 168 -14.27 14.54 -12.93
CA LEU A 168 -14.90 13.26 -13.27
C LEU A 168 -16.14 12.97 -12.41
N THR A 169 -16.23 13.54 -11.20
CA THR A 169 -17.43 13.39 -10.35
C THR A 169 -18.54 14.38 -10.69
N GLU A 170 -18.27 15.40 -11.52
CA GLU A 170 -19.23 16.42 -11.96
C GLU A 170 -19.88 16.05 -13.32
N GLN A 171 -19.45 14.99 -13.97
CA GLN A 171 -19.99 14.45 -15.24
C GLN A 171 -21.09 13.43 -14.98
#